data_61f7d27abb4b6e657dad88e04fa9be37
#
_entry.id   61f7d27abb4b6e657dad88e04fa9be37
#
_cell.length_a   1.000
_cell.length_b   1.000
_cell.length_c   1.000
_cell.angle_alpha   90.00
_cell.angle_beta   90.00
_cell.angle_gamma   90.00
#
_symmetry.space_group_name_H-M   'P 1'
#
loop_
_entity.id
_entity.type
_entity.pdbx_description
1 polymer ?
#
loop_
_entity_poly.entity_id
_entity_poly.type
_entity_poly.pdbx_seq_one_letter_code
_entity_poly.pdbx_strand_id
1 'polypeptide(L)'
;MRRGRPSFGTKIPICLGLLAGFLLIGTGPAPAQDRPQATESVEPTRHFRVERPADLTGQDAMTIYARILNEMTAAYGLSGDAASRSYRGWRRYNRVPYRSATHGERFVNNYANAQARAYGDFKAAGRMPPGALLAKDSFAVTARGDVFSGPLFLMEKMAPGFSPASNDWRYSMIMPDGSLFGETGGSGSARVEFCHACHAEVGDADNLFFVPEGNRVRFLDQSASESAGTRRISP
;
A
#
# COMPACT_ATOMS: atom_id res chain seq x y z
N MET A 1 28.52 66.31 -29.02
CA MET A 1 29.42 66.13 -30.16
C MET A 1 28.91 64.85 -30.84
N ARG A 2 28.13 65.02 -31.91
CA ARG A 2 28.42 64.99 -33.33
C ARG A 2 29.17 63.74 -33.78
N ARG A 3 28.51 62.98 -34.51
CA ARG A 3 28.43 62.57 -35.95
C ARG A 3 28.79 61.10 -36.10
N GLY A 4 28.32 60.29 -37.02
CA GLY A 4 27.56 60.46 -38.24
C GLY A 4 27.39 59.10 -38.90
N ARG A 5 26.29 58.94 -39.62
CA ARG A 5 26.08 57.85 -40.60
C ARG A 5 27.00 58.10 -41.84
N PRO A 6 27.26 57.07 -42.63
CA PRO A 6 26.63 57.09 -43.90
C PRO A 6 26.00 55.78 -44.42
N SER A 7 25.05 56.01 -45.29
CA SER A 7 24.32 55.15 -46.20
C SER A 7 25.18 54.91 -47.48
N PHE A 8 24.91 53.77 -48.12
CA PHE A 8 25.05 53.50 -49.60
C PHE A 8 24.96 51.98 -49.75
N GLY A 9 24.23 51.33 -50.61
CA GLY A 9 23.64 51.70 -51.87
C GLY A 9 23.29 50.38 -52.58
N THR A 10 22.19 50.38 -53.20
CA THR A 10 21.55 49.40 -54.07
C THR A 10 22.45 48.78 -55.08
N LYS A 11 22.42 47.47 -55.31
CA LYS A 11 22.55 46.84 -56.63
C LYS A 11 21.86 45.51 -56.70
N ILE A 12 20.82 45.44 -57.50
CA ILE A 12 20.15 44.21 -57.99
C ILE A 12 20.96 43.72 -59.21
N PRO A 13 21.16 42.44 -59.39
CA PRO A 13 21.05 41.85 -60.71
C PRO A 13 20.00 40.77 -60.81
N ILE A 14 19.20 40.93 -61.81
CA ILE A 14 18.29 39.96 -62.41
C ILE A 14 19.11 38.81 -63.00
N CYS A 15 18.82 37.58 -62.66
CA CYS A 15 19.17 36.40 -63.43
C CYS A 15 18.00 35.36 -63.39
N LEU A 16 17.43 35.33 -64.49
CA LEU A 16 16.88 34.34 -65.41
C LEU A 16 16.68 32.90 -64.83
N GLY A 17 15.51 32.41 -65.08
CA GLY A 17 14.86 31.16 -64.60
C GLY A 17 15.57 29.86 -64.95
N LEU A 18 15.19 28.94 -64.13
CA LEU A 18 15.17 27.51 -64.43
C LEU A 18 13.94 26.90 -63.73
N LEU A 19 12.97 26.51 -64.54
CA LEU A 19 11.82 25.67 -64.11
C LEU A 19 12.38 24.29 -63.78
N ALA A 20 12.45 23.98 -62.49
CA ALA A 20 12.60 22.62 -62.02
C ALA A 20 11.24 22.18 -61.44
N GLY A 21 10.61 21.23 -62.13
CA GLY A 21 9.34 20.62 -61.68
C GLY A 21 9.51 19.95 -60.35
N PHE A 22 8.84 20.50 -59.35
CA PHE A 22 8.69 19.83 -58.05
C PHE A 22 7.58 18.77 -58.16
N LEU A 23 8.00 17.50 -58.18
CA LEU A 23 7.11 16.36 -57.95
C LEU A 23 6.60 16.45 -56.52
N LEU A 24 5.35 16.84 -56.35
CA LEU A 24 4.66 16.74 -55.06
C LEU A 24 4.44 15.25 -54.73
N ILE A 25 5.38 14.69 -54.00
CA ILE A 25 5.14 13.41 -53.30
C ILE A 25 4.22 13.75 -52.15
N GLY A 26 2.94 13.41 -52.30
CA GLY A 26 1.94 13.51 -51.23
C GLY A 26 2.35 12.59 -50.11
N THR A 27 2.83 13.14 -48.99
CA THR A 27 2.94 12.44 -47.74
C THR A 27 1.52 12.32 -47.18
N GLY A 28 0.84 11.21 -47.46
CA GLY A 28 -0.37 10.84 -46.77
C GLY A 28 -0.09 10.74 -45.28
N PRO A 29 -1.07 11.07 -44.42
CA PRO A 29 -0.91 10.87 -42.98
C PRO A 29 -0.58 9.40 -42.70
N ALA A 30 0.49 9.17 -41.96
CA ALA A 30 0.85 7.85 -41.48
C ALA A 30 -0.35 7.24 -40.73
N PRO A 31 -0.66 5.96 -40.95
CA PRO A 31 -1.73 5.32 -40.20
C PRO A 31 -1.42 5.47 -38.70
N ALA A 32 -2.38 6.03 -37.96
CA ALA A 32 -2.34 6.05 -36.50
C ALA A 32 -2.09 4.62 -36.03
N GLN A 33 -0.93 4.39 -35.44
CA GLN A 33 -0.66 3.13 -34.76
C GLN A 33 -1.67 3.05 -33.63
N ASP A 34 -2.56 2.08 -33.75
CA ASP A 34 -3.49 1.69 -32.71
C ASP A 34 -2.65 1.26 -31.50
N ARG A 35 -2.38 2.21 -30.60
CA ARG A 35 -1.89 1.87 -29.29
C ARG A 35 -3.00 1.11 -28.62
N PRO A 36 -2.77 -0.11 -28.12
CA PRO A 36 -3.73 -0.77 -27.30
C PRO A 36 -4.07 0.20 -26.16
N GLN A 37 -5.27 0.71 -26.14
CA GLN A 37 -5.80 1.42 -24.98
C GLN A 37 -5.88 0.39 -23.87
N ALA A 38 -4.95 0.48 -22.93
CA ALA A 38 -5.06 -0.21 -21.64
C ALA A 38 -6.22 0.42 -20.87
N THR A 39 -7.43 0.18 -21.34
CA THR A 39 -8.66 0.31 -20.55
C THR A 39 -8.99 -1.03 -19.94
N GLU A 40 -8.04 -1.62 -19.23
CA GLU A 40 -8.40 -2.52 -18.17
C GLU A 40 -8.71 -1.63 -16.97
N SER A 41 -10.00 -1.33 -16.78
CA SER A 41 -10.51 -0.84 -15.52
C SER A 41 -10.11 -1.90 -14.48
N VAL A 42 -9.03 -1.64 -13.75
CA VAL A 42 -8.67 -2.43 -12.58
C VAL A 42 -9.87 -2.31 -11.66
N GLU A 43 -10.69 -3.37 -11.61
CA GLU A 43 -11.79 -3.42 -10.65
C GLU A 43 -11.18 -3.20 -9.27
N PRO A 44 -11.63 -2.17 -8.52
CA PRO A 44 -11.01 -1.78 -7.24
C PRO A 44 -11.01 -2.89 -6.18
N THR A 45 -11.79 -3.94 -6.38
CA THR A 45 -11.96 -5.09 -5.47
C THR A 45 -10.90 -6.18 -5.61
N ARG A 46 -10.02 -6.10 -6.61
CA ARG A 46 -8.96 -7.10 -6.82
C ARG A 46 -7.61 -6.53 -6.40
N HIS A 47 -7.28 -6.63 -5.14
CA HIS A 47 -5.96 -6.30 -4.58
C HIS A 47 -4.83 -7.13 -5.21
N PHE A 48 -4.49 -6.95 -6.48
CA PHE A 48 -3.42 -7.73 -7.14
C PHE A 48 -3.46 -9.21 -6.74
N ARG A 49 -4.61 -9.85 -6.96
CA ARG A 49 -4.89 -11.21 -6.49
C ARG A 49 -3.88 -12.22 -7.01
N VAL A 50 -3.44 -13.11 -6.15
CA VAL A 50 -2.65 -14.28 -6.53
C VAL A 50 -3.61 -15.30 -7.18
N GLU A 51 -3.44 -15.57 -8.48
CA GLU A 51 -4.38 -16.41 -9.22
C GLU A 51 -4.40 -17.87 -8.74
N ARG A 52 -3.25 -18.40 -8.42
CA ARG A 52 -3.08 -19.79 -7.94
C ARG A 52 -2.19 -19.80 -6.71
N PRO A 53 -2.74 -19.47 -5.54
CA PRO A 53 -1.99 -19.50 -4.30
C PRO A 53 -1.66 -20.93 -3.90
N ALA A 54 -0.49 -21.13 -3.28
CA ALA A 54 -0.13 -22.40 -2.66
C ALA A 54 -1.06 -22.70 -1.48
N ASP A 55 -1.37 -23.97 -1.28
CA ASP A 55 -2.02 -24.46 -0.07
C ASP A 55 -0.93 -24.84 0.95
N LEU A 56 -0.64 -23.95 1.89
CA LEU A 56 0.39 -24.11 2.90
C LEU A 56 -0.21 -24.26 4.28
N THR A 57 0.43 -25.07 5.10
CA THR A 57 0.16 -25.02 6.55
C THR A 57 0.66 -23.68 7.11
N GLY A 58 0.12 -23.26 8.26
CA GLY A 58 0.60 -22.05 8.92
C GLY A 58 2.10 -22.12 9.31
N GLN A 59 2.62 -23.32 9.57
CA GLN A 59 4.03 -23.53 9.90
C GLN A 59 4.92 -23.36 8.66
N ASP A 60 4.50 -23.89 7.50
CA ASP A 60 5.24 -23.68 6.24
C ASP A 60 5.25 -22.20 5.87
N ALA A 61 4.09 -21.53 5.98
CA ALA A 61 3.98 -20.10 5.76
C ALA A 61 4.90 -19.30 6.72
N MET A 62 5.03 -19.72 7.98
CA MET A 62 5.94 -19.09 8.94
C MET A 62 7.40 -19.28 8.54
N THR A 63 7.77 -20.48 8.08
CA THR A 63 9.13 -20.77 7.63
C THR A 63 9.51 -19.91 6.42
N ILE A 64 8.62 -19.77 5.45
CA ILE A 64 8.83 -18.91 4.28
C ILE A 64 8.93 -17.44 4.72
N TYR A 65 7.99 -16.99 5.56
CA TYR A 65 7.99 -15.63 6.07
C TYR A 65 9.32 -15.26 6.77
N ALA A 66 9.86 -16.14 7.60
CA ALA A 66 11.13 -15.90 8.28
C ALA A 66 12.30 -15.68 7.32
N ARG A 67 12.28 -16.31 6.15
CA ARG A 67 13.34 -16.17 5.13
C ARG A 67 13.30 -14.82 4.41
N ILE A 68 12.10 -14.29 4.13
CA ILE A 68 11.92 -13.06 3.35
C ILE A 68 11.77 -11.81 4.23
N LEU A 69 11.61 -11.98 5.53
CA LEU A 69 11.21 -10.92 6.45
C LEU A 69 12.12 -9.70 6.42
N ASN A 70 13.43 -9.92 6.48
CA ASN A 70 14.40 -8.81 6.55
C ASN A 70 14.41 -7.99 5.26
N GLU A 71 14.41 -8.66 4.11
CA GLU A 71 14.33 -8.00 2.80
C GLU A 71 13.04 -7.23 2.64
N MET A 72 11.92 -7.88 2.94
CA MET A 72 10.59 -7.28 2.85
C MET A 72 10.45 -6.02 3.74
N THR A 73 10.91 -6.08 4.99
CA THR A 73 10.83 -4.93 5.90
C THR A 73 11.78 -3.81 5.53
N ALA A 74 12.98 -4.13 5.03
CA ALA A 74 13.92 -3.14 4.51
C ALA A 74 13.32 -2.39 3.32
N ALA A 75 12.68 -3.12 2.40
CA ALA A 75 12.03 -2.54 1.23
C ALA A 75 10.87 -1.60 1.61
N TYR A 76 9.97 -2.01 2.52
CA TYR A 76 8.91 -1.11 3.02
C TYR A 76 9.47 0.15 3.68
N GLY A 77 10.60 0.04 4.37
CA GLY A 77 11.28 1.17 5.01
C GLY A 77 11.73 2.27 4.04
N LEU A 78 11.89 1.95 2.75
CA LEU A 78 12.25 2.92 1.70
C LEU A 78 11.12 3.93 1.43
N SER A 79 9.87 3.63 1.81
CA SER A 79 8.73 4.54 1.65
C SER A 79 8.89 5.86 2.40
N GLY A 80 9.74 5.91 3.41
CA GLY A 80 9.84 7.06 4.32
C GLY A 80 8.74 7.12 5.39
N ASP A 81 7.70 6.29 5.31
CA ASP A 81 6.64 6.21 6.30
C ASP A 81 7.17 5.68 7.64
N ALA A 82 6.82 6.34 8.75
CA ALA A 82 7.31 5.95 10.07
C ALA A 82 6.75 4.61 10.54
N ALA A 83 5.50 4.29 10.21
CA ALA A 83 4.86 3.05 10.57
C ALA A 83 5.50 1.87 9.83
N SER A 84 5.88 2.05 8.56
CA SER A 84 6.55 1.02 7.76
C SER A 84 7.90 0.58 8.34
N ARG A 85 8.60 1.50 9.02
CA ARG A 85 9.89 1.23 9.68
C ARG A 85 9.74 0.63 11.08
N SER A 86 8.58 0.85 11.74
CA SER A 86 8.41 0.51 13.15
C SER A 86 7.45 -0.64 13.44
N TYR A 87 6.56 -1.00 12.49
CA TYR A 87 5.49 -1.98 12.72
C TYR A 87 5.98 -3.34 13.23
N ARG A 88 7.20 -3.73 12.88
CA ARG A 88 7.78 -5.00 13.34
C ARG A 88 8.03 -5.05 14.85
N GLY A 89 8.17 -3.92 15.49
CA GLY A 89 8.26 -3.79 16.94
C GLY A 89 6.91 -3.83 17.64
N TRP A 90 5.79 -3.81 16.91
CA TRP A 90 4.47 -3.84 17.48
C TRP A 90 4.02 -5.25 17.82
N ARG A 91 2.94 -5.37 18.61
CA ARG A 91 2.36 -6.66 18.95
C ARG A 91 1.74 -7.32 17.72
N ARG A 92 2.13 -8.57 17.45
CA ARG A 92 1.47 -9.41 16.44
C ARG A 92 0.29 -10.15 17.07
N TYR A 93 -0.84 -10.21 16.34
CA TYR A 93 -2.10 -10.77 16.83
C TYR A 93 -2.46 -12.12 16.24
N ASN A 94 -1.74 -12.60 15.24
CA ASN A 94 -1.85 -13.96 14.70
C ASN A 94 -0.65 -14.82 15.07
N ARG A 95 -0.90 -16.12 15.31
CA ARG A 95 0.15 -17.08 15.70
C ARG A 95 1.13 -17.35 14.56
N VAL A 96 0.58 -17.63 13.39
CA VAL A 96 1.31 -17.89 12.14
C VAL A 96 0.67 -17.09 11.01
N PRO A 97 1.39 -16.80 9.91
CA PRO A 97 0.76 -16.18 8.75
C PRO A 97 -0.43 -17.01 8.28
N TYR A 98 -1.50 -16.35 7.87
CA TYR A 98 -2.70 -17.00 7.37
C TYR A 98 -3.13 -16.40 6.03
N ARG A 99 -3.76 -17.20 5.17
CA ARG A 99 -4.23 -16.75 3.87
C ARG A 99 -5.45 -15.84 4.03
N SER A 100 -5.38 -14.64 3.45
CA SER A 100 -6.44 -13.63 3.46
C SER A 100 -7.05 -13.48 2.07
N ALA A 101 -8.27 -13.98 1.88
CA ALA A 101 -8.98 -13.89 0.62
C ALA A 101 -9.23 -12.42 0.21
N THR A 102 -9.50 -11.55 1.19
CA THR A 102 -9.79 -10.13 0.97
C THR A 102 -8.56 -9.27 0.71
N HIS A 103 -7.35 -9.79 0.96
CA HIS A 103 -6.07 -9.13 0.66
C HIS A 103 -5.33 -9.83 -0.47
N GLY A 104 -6.06 -10.26 -1.50
CA GLY A 104 -5.51 -10.83 -2.74
C GLY A 104 -4.97 -12.24 -2.58
N GLU A 105 -5.57 -13.07 -1.72
CA GLU A 105 -5.16 -14.48 -1.47
C GLU A 105 -3.71 -14.60 -0.96
N ARG A 106 -3.20 -13.54 -0.30
CA ARG A 106 -1.86 -13.53 0.30
C ARG A 106 -1.85 -14.08 1.70
N PHE A 107 -0.71 -14.58 2.13
CA PHE A 107 -0.44 -14.82 3.54
C PHE A 107 -0.14 -13.49 4.23
N VAL A 108 -0.77 -13.26 5.38
CA VAL A 108 -0.70 -11.99 6.10
C VAL A 108 -0.39 -12.18 7.59
N ASN A 109 0.21 -11.15 8.18
CA ASN A 109 0.32 -10.99 9.63
C ASN A 109 -0.30 -9.64 10.03
N ASN A 110 -0.98 -9.64 11.17
CA ASN A 110 -1.60 -8.44 11.74
C ASN A 110 -0.81 -7.94 12.94
N TYR A 111 -0.48 -6.66 12.93
CA TYR A 111 0.21 -5.97 14.01
C TYR A 111 -0.61 -4.76 14.46
N ALA A 112 -0.47 -4.40 15.73
CA ALA A 112 -1.03 -3.17 16.27
C ALA A 112 -0.03 -2.50 17.22
N ASN A 113 0.05 -1.16 17.18
CA ASN A 113 0.87 -0.39 18.10
C ASN A 113 0.23 -0.37 19.51
N ALA A 114 0.89 0.31 20.46
CA ALA A 114 0.42 0.37 21.84
C ALA A 114 -0.94 1.08 21.98
N GLN A 115 -1.22 2.09 21.16
CA GLN A 115 -2.49 2.81 21.15
C GLN A 115 -3.64 1.93 20.65
N ALA A 116 -3.35 1.01 19.74
CA ALA A 116 -4.32 0.07 19.19
C ALA A 116 -4.39 -1.26 19.96
N ARG A 117 -3.91 -1.31 21.21
CA ARG A 117 -3.86 -2.58 22.00
C ARG A 117 -5.22 -3.28 22.13
N ALA A 118 -6.32 -2.49 22.17
CA ALA A 118 -7.68 -3.01 22.24
C ALA A 118 -8.08 -3.86 21.01
N TYR A 119 -7.30 -3.82 19.92
CA TYR A 119 -7.48 -4.74 18.79
C TYR A 119 -7.46 -6.22 19.22
N GLY A 120 -6.78 -6.52 20.32
CA GLY A 120 -6.75 -7.86 20.93
C GLY A 120 -8.02 -8.28 21.66
N ASP A 121 -8.89 -7.32 22.00
CA ASP A 121 -10.18 -7.59 22.64
C ASP A 121 -11.25 -7.97 21.61
N PHE A 122 -10.87 -8.01 20.34
CA PHE A 122 -11.69 -8.40 19.19
C PHE A 122 -13.02 -7.64 19.18
N LYS A 123 -14.16 -8.32 19.19
CA LYS A 123 -15.48 -7.69 19.14
C LYS A 123 -15.73 -6.68 20.26
N ALA A 124 -14.98 -6.75 21.36
CA ALA A 124 -15.05 -5.80 22.48
C ALA A 124 -14.06 -4.63 22.35
N ALA A 125 -13.34 -4.53 21.24
CA ALA A 125 -12.30 -3.50 21.03
C ALA A 125 -12.81 -2.06 21.14
N GLY A 126 -14.08 -1.81 20.77
CA GLY A 126 -14.66 -0.46 20.73
C GLY A 126 -13.99 0.42 19.67
N ARG A 127 -14.17 1.75 19.81
CA ARG A 127 -13.50 2.72 18.94
C ARG A 127 -12.03 2.89 19.33
N MET A 128 -11.17 2.88 18.33
CA MET A 128 -9.75 3.14 18.54
C MET A 128 -9.48 4.62 18.79
N PRO A 129 -8.55 4.95 19.69
CA PRO A 129 -8.15 6.34 19.90
C PRO A 129 -7.31 6.86 18.73
N PRO A 130 -7.25 8.20 18.50
CA PRO A 130 -6.30 8.81 17.59
C PRO A 130 -4.86 8.34 17.86
N GLY A 131 -4.10 8.08 16.79
CA GLY A 131 -2.75 7.51 16.88
C GLY A 131 -2.72 5.98 17.00
N ALA A 132 -3.87 5.29 17.08
CA ALA A 132 -3.92 3.85 16.91
C ALA A 132 -3.48 3.47 15.49
N LEU A 133 -2.51 2.56 15.39
CA LEU A 133 -1.96 2.08 14.13
C LEU A 133 -2.09 0.57 14.04
N LEU A 134 -2.62 0.11 12.92
CA LEU A 134 -2.64 -1.28 12.53
C LEU A 134 -1.79 -1.46 11.28
N ALA A 135 -1.04 -2.54 11.23
CA ALA A 135 -0.27 -2.94 10.05
C ALA A 135 -0.57 -4.38 9.67
N LYS A 136 -0.65 -4.62 8.38
CA LYS A 136 -0.79 -5.97 7.84
C LYS A 136 0.25 -6.14 6.75
N ASP A 137 1.34 -6.86 7.06
CA ASP A 137 2.31 -7.25 6.04
C ASP A 137 1.80 -8.48 5.28
N SER A 138 2.29 -8.66 4.07
CA SER A 138 1.79 -9.71 3.21
C SER A 138 2.87 -10.29 2.31
N PHE A 139 2.69 -11.56 1.95
CA PHE A 139 3.48 -12.23 0.92
C PHE A 139 2.62 -13.24 0.17
N ALA A 140 3.04 -13.56 -1.05
CA ALA A 140 2.39 -14.53 -1.90
C ALA A 140 3.28 -15.75 -2.09
N VAL A 141 2.66 -16.92 -2.15
CA VAL A 141 3.31 -18.15 -2.62
C VAL A 141 2.41 -18.76 -3.67
N THR A 142 2.96 -18.98 -4.85
CA THR A 142 2.21 -19.61 -5.95
C THR A 142 2.16 -21.13 -5.78
N ALA A 143 1.25 -21.79 -6.48
CA ALA A 143 1.19 -23.27 -6.51
C ALA A 143 2.49 -23.92 -7.05
N ARG A 144 3.36 -23.15 -7.71
CA ARG A 144 4.69 -23.61 -8.16
C ARG A 144 5.78 -23.42 -7.12
N GLY A 145 5.46 -22.78 -6.00
CA GLY A 145 6.42 -22.49 -4.93
C GLY A 145 7.15 -21.15 -5.08
N ASP A 146 6.81 -20.32 -6.08
CA ASP A 146 7.40 -18.99 -6.20
C ASP A 146 6.93 -18.11 -5.04
N VAL A 147 7.86 -17.35 -4.43
CA VAL A 147 7.58 -16.49 -3.27
C VAL A 147 7.77 -15.04 -3.67
N PHE A 148 6.81 -14.19 -3.33
CA PHE A 148 6.84 -12.76 -3.61
C PHE A 148 6.43 -11.96 -2.37
N SER A 149 7.18 -10.94 -2.02
CA SER A 149 6.72 -9.92 -1.06
C SER A 149 5.44 -9.27 -1.60
N GLY A 150 4.46 -9.05 -0.75
CA GLY A 150 3.23 -8.34 -1.07
C GLY A 150 3.26 -6.91 -0.53
N PRO A 151 2.16 -6.15 -0.68
CA PRO A 151 2.03 -4.84 -0.06
C PRO A 151 2.00 -4.90 1.47
N LEU A 152 2.44 -3.81 2.10
CA LEU A 152 2.14 -3.48 3.49
C LEU A 152 0.88 -2.60 3.51
N PHE A 153 -0.14 -3.06 4.20
CA PHE A 153 -1.38 -2.33 4.42
C PHE A 153 -1.34 -1.68 5.80
N LEU A 154 -1.61 -0.39 5.86
CA LEU A 154 -1.64 0.38 7.10
C LEU A 154 -3.02 0.99 7.31
N MET A 155 -3.47 1.03 8.56
CA MET A 155 -4.61 1.81 9.01
C MET A 155 -4.15 2.67 10.19
N GLU A 156 -4.34 3.97 10.09
CA GLU A 156 -4.06 4.93 11.15
C GLU A 156 -5.33 5.66 11.55
N LYS A 157 -5.63 5.65 12.83
CA LYS A 157 -6.73 6.43 13.39
C LYS A 157 -6.31 7.87 13.52
N MET A 158 -6.91 8.71 12.72
CA MET A 158 -6.65 10.14 12.71
C MET A 158 -7.49 10.88 13.76
N ALA A 159 -7.26 12.17 13.91
CA ALA A 159 -8.10 13.02 14.74
C ALA A 159 -9.55 13.05 14.23
N PRO A 160 -10.54 13.23 15.10
CA PRO A 160 -11.94 13.34 14.71
C PRO A 160 -12.17 14.40 13.63
N GLY A 161 -12.94 14.04 12.60
CA GLY A 161 -13.24 14.90 11.46
C GLY A 161 -12.29 14.76 10.27
N PHE A 162 -11.26 13.91 10.35
CA PHE A 162 -10.37 13.64 9.23
C PHE A 162 -11.12 13.05 8.04
N SER A 163 -11.89 12.02 8.25
CA SER A 163 -12.70 11.34 7.24
C SER A 163 -13.88 10.63 7.91
N PRO A 164 -15.01 11.31 8.11
CA PRO A 164 -16.18 10.72 8.77
C PRO A 164 -16.66 9.44 8.07
N ALA A 165 -16.56 9.38 6.74
CA ALA A 165 -16.95 8.22 5.95
C ALA A 165 -16.14 6.96 6.31
N SER A 166 -14.88 7.09 6.73
CA SER A 166 -14.01 6.00 7.14
C SER A 166 -13.88 5.86 8.66
N ASN A 167 -14.77 6.47 9.46
CA ASN A 167 -14.59 6.56 10.91
C ASN A 167 -13.23 7.16 11.29
N ASP A 168 -12.76 8.15 10.53
CA ASP A 168 -11.46 8.80 10.69
C ASP A 168 -10.23 7.88 10.53
N TRP A 169 -10.39 6.75 9.85
CA TRP A 169 -9.26 5.92 9.47
C TRP A 169 -8.59 6.43 8.18
N ARG A 170 -7.28 6.61 8.23
CA ARG A 170 -6.41 6.75 7.07
C ARG A 170 -5.92 5.37 6.66
N TYR A 171 -6.21 4.96 5.44
CA TYR A 171 -5.68 3.75 4.83
C TYR A 171 -4.49 4.10 3.97
N SER A 172 -3.39 3.37 4.10
CA SER A 172 -2.21 3.51 3.24
C SER A 172 -1.76 2.15 2.75
N MET A 173 -1.26 2.10 1.53
CA MET A 173 -0.69 0.87 0.96
C MET A 173 0.70 1.16 0.42
N ILE A 174 1.71 0.45 0.95
CA ILE A 174 3.10 0.53 0.54
C ILE A 174 3.43 -0.72 -0.25
N MET A 175 3.97 -0.53 -1.45
CA MET A 175 4.33 -1.63 -2.35
C MET A 175 5.62 -2.33 -1.92
N PRO A 176 5.91 -3.54 -2.44
CA PRO A 176 7.12 -4.28 -2.10
C PRO A 176 8.44 -3.59 -2.42
N ASP A 177 8.43 -2.58 -3.28
CA ASP A 177 9.59 -1.74 -3.63
C ASP A 177 9.74 -0.50 -2.75
N GLY A 178 8.85 -0.33 -1.76
CA GLY A 178 8.78 0.83 -0.88
C GLY A 178 8.02 2.02 -1.45
N SER A 179 7.49 1.94 -2.67
CA SER A 179 6.67 3.03 -3.22
C SER A 179 5.30 3.10 -2.52
N LEU A 180 4.80 4.33 -2.32
CA LEU A 180 3.44 4.55 -1.83
C LEU A 180 2.46 4.35 -2.99
N PHE A 181 1.62 3.32 -2.90
CA PHE A 181 0.53 3.12 -3.86
C PHE A 181 -0.56 4.18 -3.69
N GLY A 182 -0.92 4.50 -2.47
CA GLY A 182 -1.87 5.55 -2.14
C GLY A 182 -2.18 5.63 -0.65
N GLU A 183 -2.74 6.77 -0.24
CA GLU A 183 -3.25 6.96 1.13
C GLU A 183 -4.51 7.83 1.14
N THR A 184 -5.42 7.57 2.06
CA THR A 184 -6.66 8.33 2.21
C THR A 184 -6.37 9.80 2.52
N GLY A 185 -6.93 10.71 1.72
CA GLY A 185 -6.75 12.16 1.88
C GLY A 185 -5.38 12.68 1.45
N GLY A 186 -4.53 11.81 0.88
CA GLY A 186 -3.19 12.14 0.41
C GLY A 186 -2.91 11.70 -1.02
N SER A 187 -1.65 11.42 -1.29
CA SER A 187 -1.20 11.00 -2.61
C SER A 187 -1.86 9.69 -3.03
N GLY A 188 -2.44 9.65 -4.22
CA GLY A 188 -3.09 8.45 -4.75
C GLY A 188 -4.35 8.02 -3.98
N SER A 189 -5.05 8.93 -3.31
CA SER A 189 -6.22 8.63 -2.46
C SER A 189 -7.28 7.78 -3.18
N ALA A 190 -7.60 8.09 -4.43
CA ALA A 190 -8.55 7.31 -5.23
C ALA A 190 -8.14 5.84 -5.40
N ARG A 191 -6.84 5.53 -5.34
CA ARG A 191 -6.33 4.16 -5.49
C ARG A 191 -6.59 3.28 -4.26
N VAL A 192 -6.88 3.86 -3.11
CA VAL A 192 -7.13 3.15 -1.84
C VAL A 192 -8.57 3.27 -1.36
N GLU A 193 -9.48 3.83 -2.15
CA GLU A 193 -10.91 3.92 -1.83
C GLU A 193 -11.53 2.54 -1.59
N PHE A 194 -11.07 1.51 -2.29
CA PHE A 194 -11.54 0.14 -2.07
C PHE A 194 -11.23 -0.39 -0.65
N CYS A 195 -10.16 0.10 0.00
CA CYS A 195 -9.86 -0.25 1.39
C CYS A 195 -11.01 0.24 2.27
N HIS A 196 -11.34 1.53 2.15
CA HIS A 196 -12.43 2.14 2.88
C HIS A 196 -13.76 1.44 2.57
N ALA A 197 -14.10 1.21 1.29
CA ALA A 197 -15.37 0.62 0.88
C ALA A 197 -15.59 -0.76 1.54
N CYS A 198 -14.56 -1.63 1.56
CA CYS A 198 -14.64 -2.92 2.21
C CYS A 198 -14.70 -2.80 3.75
N HIS A 199 -13.87 -1.96 4.36
CA HIS A 199 -13.81 -1.80 5.81
C HIS A 199 -15.06 -1.11 6.39
N ALA A 200 -15.77 -0.31 5.60
CA ALA A 200 -17.03 0.31 5.99
C ALA A 200 -18.17 -0.71 6.24
N GLU A 201 -18.07 -1.92 5.68
CA GLU A 201 -19.04 -3.01 5.93
C GLU A 201 -19.12 -3.40 7.42
N VAL A 202 -18.08 -3.09 8.20
CA VAL A 202 -18.01 -3.33 9.65
C VAL A 202 -17.87 -2.02 10.43
N GLY A 203 -18.56 -0.97 9.98
CA GLY A 203 -18.51 0.38 10.57
C GLY A 203 -18.84 0.40 12.06
N ASP A 204 -19.79 -0.42 12.52
CA ASP A 204 -20.15 -0.56 13.92
C ASP A 204 -19.01 -1.11 14.80
N ALA A 205 -18.06 -1.84 14.20
CA ALA A 205 -16.84 -2.31 14.84
C ALA A 205 -15.65 -1.38 14.55
N ASP A 206 -15.88 -0.08 14.36
CA ASP A 206 -14.86 0.91 14.03
C ASP A 206 -14.06 0.56 12.76
N ASN A 207 -14.69 -0.01 11.76
CA ASN A 207 -14.08 -0.49 10.50
C ASN A 207 -13.02 -1.59 10.70
N LEU A 208 -13.06 -2.35 11.80
CA LEU A 208 -12.04 -3.33 12.15
C LEU A 208 -12.46 -4.75 11.77
N PHE A 209 -11.69 -5.34 10.87
CA PHE A 209 -11.68 -6.79 10.70
C PHE A 209 -10.60 -7.41 11.58
N PHE A 210 -10.98 -8.40 12.36
CA PHE A 210 -10.08 -9.06 13.29
C PHE A 210 -9.46 -10.32 12.70
N VAL A 211 -8.34 -10.75 13.28
CA VAL A 211 -7.73 -12.04 12.95
C VAL A 211 -8.77 -13.15 13.11
N PRO A 212 -8.92 -14.08 12.14
CA PRO A 212 -9.81 -15.22 12.26
C PRO A 212 -9.52 -16.03 13.53
N GLU A 213 -10.55 -16.50 14.21
CA GLU A 213 -10.44 -17.09 15.56
C GLU A 213 -9.37 -18.19 15.65
N GLY A 214 -9.34 -19.11 14.69
CA GLY A 214 -8.36 -20.20 14.63
C GLY A 214 -6.90 -19.75 14.49
N ASN A 215 -6.67 -18.48 14.08
CA ASN A 215 -5.33 -17.93 13.86
C ASN A 215 -4.88 -16.99 14.99
N ARG A 216 -5.74 -16.66 15.97
CA ARG A 216 -5.44 -15.69 17.03
C ARG A 216 -4.34 -16.14 17.95
N VAL A 217 -3.49 -15.20 18.38
CA VAL A 217 -2.67 -15.39 19.58
C VAL A 217 -3.61 -15.38 20.79
N ARG A 218 -3.50 -16.37 21.66
CA ARG A 218 -4.15 -16.33 22.96
C ARG A 218 -3.23 -15.59 23.91
N PHE A 219 -3.59 -14.37 24.27
CA PHE A 219 -2.93 -13.67 25.36
C PHE A 219 -3.49 -14.27 26.65
N LEU A 220 -2.71 -15.14 27.29
CA LEU A 220 -3.02 -15.56 28.66
C LEU A 220 -3.00 -14.28 29.50
N ASP A 221 -4.05 -14.09 30.31
CA ASP A 221 -4.21 -12.93 31.19
C ASP A 221 -2.93 -12.67 31.97
N GLN A 222 -2.19 -11.64 31.61
CA GLN A 222 -1.03 -11.20 32.39
C GLN A 222 -1.43 -10.65 33.76
N SER A 223 -2.71 -10.36 33.99
CA SER A 223 -3.26 -9.95 35.28
C SER A 223 -3.19 -11.06 36.37
N ALA A 224 -3.10 -12.33 35.98
CA ALA A 224 -2.95 -13.42 36.91
C ALA A 224 -1.52 -13.60 37.44
N SER A 225 -0.49 -13.09 36.74
CA SER A 225 0.90 -13.25 37.20
C SER A 225 1.37 -12.17 38.18
N GLU A 226 0.76 -10.97 38.13
CA GLU A 226 1.11 -9.90 39.09
C GLU A 226 0.50 -10.12 40.47
N SER A 227 -0.64 -10.81 40.58
CA SER A 227 -1.25 -11.12 41.86
C SER A 227 -0.58 -12.28 42.64
N ALA A 228 0.21 -13.12 41.95
CA ALA A 228 0.94 -14.24 42.57
C ALA A 228 2.31 -13.82 43.15
N GLY A 229 2.84 -12.65 42.77
CA GLY A 229 4.16 -12.17 43.20
C GLY A 229 4.20 -11.42 44.52
N THR A 230 3.05 -11.04 45.09
CA THR A 230 2.98 -10.29 46.36
C THR A 230 2.52 -11.14 47.52
N ARG A 231 3.02 -12.36 47.68
CA ARG A 231 2.95 -13.04 48.97
C ARG A 231 4.14 -12.56 49.79
N ARG A 232 3.90 -11.58 50.64
CA ARG A 232 4.84 -11.08 51.66
C ARG A 232 5.43 -12.24 52.44
N ILE A 233 6.72 -12.30 52.46
CA ILE A 233 7.46 -12.95 53.53
C ILE A 233 7.39 -11.94 54.67
N SER A 234 6.55 -12.22 55.70
CA SER A 234 6.61 -11.52 56.96
C SER A 234 7.52 -12.31 57.89
N PRO A 235 8.34 -11.62 58.70
CA PRO A 235 9.39 -12.20 59.55
C PRO A 235 8.84 -13.08 60.69
#